data_f729db4e67b8284cc8403b09e3c494d3
#
_entry.id   f729db4e67b8284cc8403b09e3c494d3
#
_cell.length_a   1.000
_cell.length_b   1.000
_cell.length_c   1.000
_cell.angle_alpha   90.00
_cell.angle_beta   90.00
_cell.angle_gamma   90.00
#
_symmetry.space_group_name_H-M   'P 1'
#
loop_
_entity.id
_entity.type
_entity.pdbx_description
1 polymer ?
#
loop_
_entity_poly.entity_id
_entity_poly.type
_entity_poly.pdbx_seq_one_letter_code
_entity_poly.pdbx_strand_id
1 'polypeptide(L)'
;MNTNYFYSNIPVSGKNKSFLDELRILAEDTKQQIYVLSSPLVDGKYHYDEDSLMIVLSSKHQIAFITTHKMSNEFEDLCDDIIEDIGSVSDKYGYKEKIGRPRKWRKLTCIFSTSEIRDVKKWFNDDIVVKNVEDFRTLDLLVSLFIGSINDVNSITTEEPDNILDKVKNKILLFDGQQTRFIFEELEAEGKRITIQGLSGTGKTELLMHKLRDLYLKNDDKAVFGFTCYNKILARKLKERIKDFFNFMKVDQQIDENRLLCISAWGSYENSKSGRYRYICDYYNISFYSLREIGTFDSACKKAIEQIKDKVKEYGYAFTYTFIDESQDFKESFFKLCEIVTEKKCFVAGDIFQSIFEEKKQNAIPPNFLLSKCYRTDPKTLMFAQALGMGLFENDKLWWLDEDQWKQCGYNVCINGNQYTLTREPLRRFEDVDPDFDSLKIIGIKNLMPDIVALINKIYDEFKTVKAEDIAIIFLDNEKYVYQYAEALERTIGVSL
;
A
#
# COMPACT_ATOMS: atom_id res chain seq x y z
N MET A 1 10.11 11.09 13.91
CA MET A 1 10.68 9.88 14.51
C MET A 1 10.38 8.61 13.70
N ASN A 2 9.27 8.54 12.99
CA ASN A 2 8.88 7.34 12.22
C ASN A 2 9.75 7.15 10.98
N THR A 3 10.16 5.90 10.74
CA THR A 3 11.03 5.50 9.62
C THR A 3 10.38 4.37 8.82
N ASN A 4 11.09 3.78 7.88
CA ASN A 4 10.59 2.61 7.13
C ASN A 4 10.41 1.38 8.03
N TYR A 5 11.22 1.25 9.08
CA TYR A 5 11.22 0.07 9.97
C TYR A 5 10.66 0.34 11.36
N PHE A 6 10.41 1.62 11.70
CA PHE A 6 9.91 2.00 13.01
C PHE A 6 8.67 2.91 12.89
N TYR A 7 7.62 2.55 13.62
CA TYR A 7 6.42 3.38 13.75
C TYR A 7 6.06 3.55 15.24
N SER A 8 5.78 4.77 15.65
CA SER A 8 5.25 5.06 16.98
C SER A 8 4.24 6.19 16.92
N ASN A 9 3.09 6.01 17.55
CA ASN A 9 2.11 7.07 17.80
C ASN A 9 2.16 7.57 19.26
N ILE A 10 3.18 7.13 20.02
CA ILE A 10 3.38 7.56 21.43
C ILE A 10 3.93 8.97 21.46
N PRO A 11 3.34 9.90 22.23
CA PRO A 11 3.92 11.20 22.50
C PRO A 11 5.27 11.07 23.23
N VAL A 12 6.31 11.72 22.70
CA VAL A 12 7.64 11.65 23.29
C VAL A 12 7.67 12.49 24.57
N SER A 13 8.09 11.87 25.68
CA SER A 13 8.26 12.48 27.00
C SER A 13 9.66 12.19 27.55
N GLY A 14 10.06 12.88 28.61
CA GLY A 14 11.35 12.62 29.28
C GLY A 14 11.47 11.18 29.82
N LYS A 15 10.34 10.51 30.09
CA LYS A 15 10.31 9.15 30.66
C LYS A 15 10.46 8.04 29.63
N ASN A 16 10.03 8.27 28.35
CA ASN A 16 10.01 7.25 27.31
C ASN A 16 11.00 7.51 26.17
N LYS A 17 11.59 8.69 26.09
CA LYS A 17 12.44 9.12 24.97
C LYS A 17 13.59 8.17 24.69
N SER A 18 14.38 7.81 25.73
CA SER A 18 15.54 6.90 25.55
C SER A 18 15.10 5.54 25.01
N PHE A 19 14.06 4.96 25.60
CA PHE A 19 13.51 3.68 25.19
C PHE A 19 13.02 3.69 23.72
N LEU A 20 12.29 4.72 23.31
CA LEU A 20 11.81 4.86 21.92
C LEU A 20 12.97 5.08 20.93
N ASP A 21 13.98 5.90 21.30
CA ASP A 21 15.14 6.15 20.45
C ASP A 21 15.99 4.87 20.26
N GLU A 22 16.19 4.07 21.30
CA GLU A 22 16.90 2.80 21.23
C GLU A 22 16.16 1.76 20.37
N LEU A 23 14.84 1.65 20.52
CA LEU A 23 14.02 0.79 19.67
C LEU A 23 14.07 1.23 18.20
N ARG A 24 14.06 2.54 17.93
CA ARG A 24 14.16 3.07 16.57
C ARG A 24 15.52 2.74 15.94
N ILE A 25 16.60 2.92 16.66
CA ILE A 25 17.95 2.58 16.20
C ILE A 25 18.01 1.07 15.93
N LEU A 26 17.50 0.25 16.83
CA LEU A 26 17.47 -1.20 16.67
C LEU A 26 16.68 -1.62 15.42
N ALA A 27 15.50 -1.01 15.17
CA ALA A 27 14.69 -1.29 13.99
C ALA A 27 15.44 -1.00 12.67
N GLU A 28 16.17 0.13 12.63
CA GLU A 28 16.96 0.51 11.46
C GLU A 28 18.19 -0.39 11.26
N ASP A 29 18.90 -0.72 12.33
CA ASP A 29 20.12 -1.56 12.27
C ASP A 29 19.78 -3.00 11.84
N THR A 30 18.68 -3.54 12.35
CA THR A 30 18.23 -4.92 12.07
C THR A 30 17.31 -5.03 10.84
N LYS A 31 16.82 -3.88 10.33
CA LYS A 31 15.79 -3.80 9.28
C LYS A 31 14.50 -4.54 9.63
N GLN A 32 14.22 -4.68 10.91
CA GLN A 32 13.05 -5.34 11.45
C GLN A 32 11.96 -4.33 11.79
N GLN A 33 10.71 -4.64 11.41
CA GLN A 33 9.58 -3.78 11.71
C GLN A 33 9.28 -3.80 13.21
N ILE A 34 9.30 -2.61 13.83
CA ILE A 34 8.91 -2.41 15.22
C ILE A 34 7.83 -1.33 15.28
N TYR A 35 6.72 -1.64 15.94
CA TYR A 35 5.62 -0.71 16.18
C TYR A 35 5.51 -0.46 17.68
N VAL A 36 5.29 0.79 18.07
CA VAL A 36 5.03 1.17 19.46
C VAL A 36 3.76 1.99 19.50
N LEU A 37 2.69 1.41 20.06
CA LEU A 37 1.35 1.96 20.00
C LEU A 37 0.83 2.32 21.39
N SER A 38 0.01 3.38 21.47
CA SER A 38 -0.78 3.71 22.66
C SER A 38 -2.09 2.91 22.72
N SER A 39 -2.58 2.47 21.57
CA SER A 39 -3.80 1.67 21.42
C SER A 39 -3.80 0.96 20.07
N PRO A 40 -4.60 -0.11 19.87
CA PRO A 40 -4.78 -0.72 18.56
C PRO A 40 -5.26 0.29 17.52
N LEU A 41 -4.67 0.26 16.32
CA LEU A 41 -5.01 1.17 15.22
C LEU A 41 -6.24 0.72 14.43
N VAL A 42 -6.62 -0.55 14.57
CA VAL A 42 -7.78 -1.11 13.89
C VAL A 42 -9.06 -0.42 14.34
N ASP A 43 -9.92 -0.06 13.39
CA ASP A 43 -11.23 0.59 13.59
C ASP A 43 -11.25 1.94 14.31
N GLY A 44 -10.15 2.43 14.88
CA GLY A 44 -10.03 3.73 15.55
C GLY A 44 -10.97 3.93 16.76
N LYS A 45 -11.45 2.84 17.36
CA LYS A 45 -12.45 2.87 18.45
C LYS A 45 -11.84 2.71 19.83
N TYR A 46 -10.61 2.20 19.92
CA TYR A 46 -9.97 1.85 21.16
C TYR A 46 -9.10 3.00 21.67
N HIS A 47 -9.46 3.55 22.80
CA HIS A 47 -8.71 4.59 23.50
C HIS A 47 -8.61 4.19 24.97
N TYR A 48 -7.43 4.25 25.52
CA TYR A 48 -7.15 3.93 26.91
C TYR A 48 -6.59 5.16 27.60
N ASP A 49 -7.18 5.54 28.72
CA ASP A 49 -6.76 6.72 29.51
C ASP A 49 -5.52 6.42 30.37
N GLU A 50 -4.48 5.84 29.76
CA GLU A 50 -3.23 5.49 30.42
C GLU A 50 -2.03 6.04 29.63
N ASP A 51 -1.56 7.21 30.01
CA ASP A 51 -0.46 7.92 29.34
C ASP A 51 0.89 7.18 29.40
N SER A 52 1.02 6.18 30.30
CA SER A 52 2.25 5.42 30.46
C SER A 52 2.32 4.17 29.57
N LEU A 53 1.21 3.77 28.95
CA LEU A 53 1.11 2.56 28.15
C LEU A 53 1.86 2.68 26.81
N MET A 54 2.68 1.69 26.54
CA MET A 54 3.31 1.46 25.23
C MET A 54 3.16 -0.02 24.87
N ILE A 55 2.56 -0.32 23.72
CA ILE A 55 2.41 -1.67 23.17
C ILE A 55 3.49 -1.85 22.11
N VAL A 56 4.51 -2.67 22.39
CA VAL A 56 5.60 -2.97 21.46
C VAL A 56 5.29 -4.23 20.69
N LEU A 57 5.33 -4.13 19.36
CA LEU A 57 4.94 -5.19 18.44
C LEU A 57 6.03 -5.40 17.40
N SER A 58 6.38 -6.64 17.14
CA SER A 58 7.27 -7.04 16.05
C SER A 58 7.03 -8.51 15.68
N SER A 59 7.34 -8.89 14.44
CA SER A 59 7.28 -10.29 14.01
C SER A 59 8.20 -11.16 14.86
N LYS A 60 7.76 -12.38 15.22
CA LYS A 60 8.52 -13.35 16.02
C LYS A 60 8.85 -12.93 17.45
N HIS A 61 8.24 -11.83 17.95
CA HIS A 61 8.42 -11.34 19.31
C HIS A 61 7.08 -11.37 20.06
N GLN A 62 7.12 -11.60 21.38
CA GLN A 62 5.93 -11.45 22.21
C GLN A 62 5.39 -10.02 22.09
N ILE A 63 4.08 -9.87 22.17
CA ILE A 63 3.43 -8.58 22.31
C ILE A 63 3.77 -8.05 23.69
N ALA A 64 4.59 -6.99 23.77
CA ALA A 64 5.05 -6.46 25.04
C ALA A 64 4.26 -5.21 25.42
N PHE A 65 3.61 -5.27 26.59
CA PHE A 65 2.97 -4.13 27.23
C PHE A 65 3.98 -3.47 28.17
N ILE A 66 4.29 -2.22 27.94
CA ILE A 66 5.32 -1.50 28.67
C ILE A 66 4.70 -0.31 29.38
N THR A 67 5.00 -0.13 30.66
CA THR A 67 4.67 1.09 31.41
C THR A 67 5.92 1.90 31.75
N THR A 68 5.80 3.23 31.76
CA THR A 68 6.82 4.13 32.29
C THR A 68 6.71 4.33 33.81
N HIS A 69 5.67 3.78 34.42
CA HIS A 69 5.43 3.78 35.85
C HIS A 69 5.86 2.47 36.50
N LYS A 70 5.70 2.41 37.84
CA LYS A 70 5.85 1.13 38.56
C LYS A 70 4.68 0.22 38.18
N MET A 71 4.98 -1.07 38.09
CA MET A 71 3.98 -2.11 37.86
C MET A 71 2.85 -2.04 38.91
N SER A 72 1.60 -2.15 38.46
CA SER A 72 0.41 -2.19 39.30
C SER A 72 -0.59 -3.20 38.77
N ASN A 73 -1.49 -3.67 39.62
CA ASN A 73 -2.56 -4.60 39.22
C ASN A 73 -3.50 -3.92 38.18
N GLU A 74 -3.78 -2.62 38.35
CA GLU A 74 -4.61 -1.88 37.40
C GLU A 74 -4.00 -1.89 35.98
N PHE A 75 -2.66 -1.84 35.86
CA PHE A 75 -1.99 -1.93 34.58
C PHE A 75 -2.06 -3.34 33.99
N GLU A 76 -1.96 -4.38 34.81
CA GLU A 76 -2.14 -5.77 34.37
C GLU A 76 -3.58 -6.02 33.88
N ASP A 77 -4.59 -5.54 34.62
CA ASP A 77 -6.00 -5.60 34.24
C ASP A 77 -6.25 -4.89 32.91
N LEU A 78 -5.65 -3.70 32.71
CA LEU A 78 -5.72 -2.97 31.44
C LEU A 78 -5.12 -3.77 30.28
N CYS A 79 -4.00 -4.45 30.49
CA CYS A 79 -3.39 -5.30 29.45
C CYS A 79 -4.31 -6.47 29.06
N ASP A 80 -4.98 -7.08 30.04
CA ASP A 80 -5.97 -8.13 29.81
C ASP A 80 -7.18 -7.58 29.02
N ASP A 81 -7.68 -6.39 29.35
CA ASP A 81 -8.77 -5.71 28.63
C ASP A 81 -8.41 -5.45 27.17
N ILE A 82 -7.18 -4.98 26.90
CA ILE A 82 -6.69 -4.76 25.54
C ILE A 82 -6.68 -6.05 24.74
N ILE A 83 -6.27 -7.16 25.34
CA ILE A 83 -6.25 -8.46 24.69
C ILE A 83 -7.68 -8.98 24.40
N GLU A 84 -8.65 -8.73 25.29
CA GLU A 84 -10.06 -9.07 25.04
C GLU A 84 -10.67 -8.19 23.92
N ASP A 85 -10.31 -6.90 23.86
CA ASP A 85 -10.69 -6.00 22.75
C ASP A 85 -10.17 -6.52 21.42
N ILE A 86 -8.90 -6.93 21.33
CA ILE A 86 -8.35 -7.60 20.14
C ILE A 86 -9.06 -8.93 19.86
N GLY A 87 -9.55 -9.63 20.89
CA GLY A 87 -10.42 -10.79 20.74
C GLY A 87 -11.71 -10.47 19.97
N SER A 88 -12.34 -9.36 20.32
CA SER A 88 -13.53 -8.86 19.64
C SER A 88 -13.25 -8.49 18.18
N VAL A 89 -12.10 -7.84 17.91
CA VAL A 89 -11.61 -7.55 16.56
C VAL A 89 -11.35 -8.84 15.78
N SER A 90 -10.71 -9.81 16.40
CA SER A 90 -10.44 -11.14 15.83
C SER A 90 -11.74 -11.85 15.40
N ASP A 91 -12.77 -11.80 16.23
CA ASP A 91 -14.08 -12.35 15.90
C ASP A 91 -14.72 -11.59 14.73
N LYS A 92 -14.65 -10.27 14.73
CA LYS A 92 -15.16 -9.41 13.63
C LYS A 92 -14.55 -9.79 12.27
N TYR A 93 -13.24 -10.00 12.20
CA TYR A 93 -12.54 -10.30 10.95
C TYR A 93 -12.36 -11.79 10.66
N GLY A 94 -12.90 -12.68 11.50
CA GLY A 94 -12.86 -14.13 11.30
C GLY A 94 -11.52 -14.80 11.64
N TYR A 95 -10.63 -14.11 12.34
CA TYR A 95 -9.30 -14.62 12.72
C TYR A 95 -9.37 -15.73 13.78
N LYS A 96 -10.44 -15.77 14.57
CA LYS A 96 -10.62 -16.72 15.68
C LYS A 96 -10.40 -18.19 15.30
N GLU A 97 -10.80 -18.59 14.11
CA GLU A 97 -10.61 -19.97 13.63
C GLU A 97 -9.12 -20.29 13.40
N LYS A 98 -8.30 -19.29 13.10
CA LYS A 98 -6.86 -19.44 12.82
C LYS A 98 -6.00 -19.29 14.06
N ILE A 99 -6.27 -18.28 14.89
CA ILE A 99 -5.42 -17.93 16.03
C ILE A 99 -6.05 -18.26 17.39
N GLY A 100 -7.28 -18.78 17.42
CA GLY A 100 -7.98 -19.12 18.64
C GLY A 100 -8.52 -17.91 19.41
N ARG A 101 -8.78 -18.08 20.70
CA ARG A 101 -9.33 -17.05 21.61
C ARG A 101 -8.23 -16.36 22.42
N PRO A 102 -8.47 -15.16 22.98
CA PRO A 102 -7.54 -14.40 23.81
C PRO A 102 -6.80 -15.22 24.88
N ARG A 103 -7.48 -16.13 25.55
CA ARG A 103 -6.86 -17.00 26.55
C ARG A 103 -5.65 -17.80 26.06
N LYS A 104 -5.60 -18.13 24.74
CA LYS A 104 -4.46 -18.83 24.14
C LYS A 104 -3.28 -17.90 23.86
N TRP A 105 -3.52 -16.61 23.77
CA TRP A 105 -2.50 -15.62 23.41
C TRP A 105 -1.69 -15.13 24.60
N ARG A 106 -2.15 -15.36 25.85
CA ARG A 106 -1.43 -14.95 27.08
C ARG A 106 0.04 -15.41 27.11
N LYS A 107 0.34 -16.59 26.54
CA LYS A 107 1.72 -17.06 26.42
C LYS A 107 2.57 -16.27 25.41
N LEU A 108 1.92 -15.49 24.53
CA LEU A 108 2.50 -14.67 23.49
C LEU A 108 2.56 -13.18 23.89
N THR A 109 2.21 -12.86 25.12
CA THR A 109 2.25 -11.52 25.70
C THR A 109 3.21 -11.47 26.88
N CYS A 110 3.76 -10.30 27.14
CA CYS A 110 4.58 -10.02 28.31
C CYS A 110 4.35 -8.58 28.79
N ILE A 111 4.62 -8.32 30.05
CA ILE A 111 4.41 -7.02 30.68
C ILE A 111 5.71 -6.60 31.38
N PHE A 112 6.14 -5.37 31.18
CA PHE A 112 7.37 -4.81 31.80
C PHE A 112 7.18 -3.35 32.17
N SER A 113 7.96 -2.91 33.19
CA SER A 113 8.23 -1.47 33.38
C SER A 113 9.51 -1.07 32.64
N THR A 114 9.57 0.14 32.11
CA THR A 114 10.83 0.66 31.51
C THR A 114 12.01 0.61 32.48
N SER A 115 11.77 0.68 33.80
CA SER A 115 12.80 0.58 34.84
C SER A 115 13.41 -0.81 34.96
N GLU A 116 12.74 -1.85 34.48
CA GLU A 116 13.21 -3.24 34.50
C GLU A 116 14.08 -3.56 33.28
N ILE A 117 13.92 -2.78 32.20
CA ILE A 117 14.65 -2.95 30.93
C ILE A 117 15.92 -2.13 30.98
N ARG A 118 17.06 -2.78 31.35
CA ARG A 118 18.36 -2.10 31.45
C ARG A 118 19.09 -1.98 30.12
N ASP A 119 18.84 -2.90 29.19
CA ASP A 119 19.42 -2.98 27.86
C ASP A 119 18.32 -3.35 26.89
N VAL A 120 17.84 -2.38 26.13
CA VAL A 120 16.72 -2.53 25.19
C VAL A 120 17.07 -3.52 24.08
N LYS A 121 18.31 -3.53 23.61
CA LYS A 121 18.75 -4.44 22.54
C LYS A 121 18.74 -5.88 23.01
N LYS A 122 19.26 -6.16 24.23
CA LYS A 122 19.23 -7.51 24.81
C LYS A 122 17.80 -7.94 25.10
N TRP A 123 17.02 -7.08 25.74
CA TRP A 123 15.60 -7.35 26.04
C TRP A 123 14.84 -7.73 24.77
N PHE A 124 14.99 -6.95 23.68
CA PHE A 124 14.29 -7.22 22.44
C PHE A 124 14.77 -8.51 21.76
N ASN A 125 16.08 -8.73 21.64
CA ASN A 125 16.64 -9.84 20.87
C ASN A 125 16.67 -11.18 21.64
N ASP A 126 16.64 -11.18 22.96
CA ASP A 126 16.80 -12.38 23.77
C ASP A 126 15.58 -12.68 24.65
N ASP A 127 15.05 -11.65 25.38
CA ASP A 127 14.07 -11.87 26.43
C ASP A 127 12.64 -12.06 25.89
N ILE A 128 12.25 -11.30 24.85
CA ILE A 128 10.89 -11.35 24.27
C ILE A 128 10.79 -12.12 22.95
N VAL A 129 11.87 -12.72 22.47
CA VAL A 129 11.85 -13.55 21.25
C VAL A 129 11.10 -14.85 21.49
N VAL A 130 10.13 -15.12 20.63
CA VAL A 130 9.41 -16.41 20.64
C VAL A 130 10.24 -17.45 19.90
N LYS A 131 10.49 -18.58 20.56
CA LYS A 131 11.33 -19.67 20.04
C LYS A 131 10.53 -20.73 19.28
N ASN A 132 9.22 -20.82 19.56
CA ASN A 132 8.36 -21.83 18.92
C ASN A 132 7.89 -21.31 17.56
N VAL A 133 8.32 -21.96 16.49
CA VAL A 133 7.98 -21.60 15.10
C VAL A 133 6.47 -21.68 14.83
N GLU A 134 5.75 -22.59 15.48
CA GLU A 134 4.29 -22.73 15.34
C GLU A 134 3.54 -21.47 15.78
N ASP A 135 4.10 -20.70 16.71
CA ASP A 135 3.49 -19.47 17.22
C ASP A 135 3.76 -18.24 16.31
N PHE A 136 4.70 -18.30 15.36
CA PHE A 136 5.07 -17.15 14.53
C PHE A 136 3.90 -16.61 13.71
N ARG A 137 3.16 -17.50 13.05
CA ARG A 137 1.99 -17.08 12.24
C ARG A 137 0.87 -16.48 13.09
N THR A 138 0.66 -17.06 14.29
CA THR A 138 -0.30 -16.50 15.25
C THR A 138 0.12 -15.09 15.68
N LEU A 139 1.39 -14.88 15.96
CA LEU A 139 1.93 -13.56 16.32
C LEU A 139 1.78 -12.57 15.19
N ASP A 140 2.16 -12.92 13.97
CA ASP A 140 2.04 -12.02 12.82
C ASP A 140 0.57 -11.64 12.56
N LEU A 141 -0.36 -12.58 12.73
CA LEU A 141 -1.79 -12.29 12.63
C LEU A 141 -2.27 -11.39 13.77
N LEU A 142 -1.80 -11.58 14.99
CA LEU A 142 -2.09 -10.67 16.11
C LEU A 142 -1.53 -9.28 15.85
N VAL A 143 -0.27 -9.17 15.47
CA VAL A 143 0.34 -7.88 15.08
C VAL A 143 -0.49 -7.20 14.00
N SER A 144 -0.95 -7.96 12.99
CA SER A 144 -1.78 -7.40 11.91
C SER A 144 -3.10 -6.80 12.42
N LEU A 145 -3.72 -7.40 13.44
CA LEU A 145 -4.93 -6.86 14.08
C LEU A 145 -4.61 -5.55 14.82
N PHE A 146 -3.53 -5.50 15.60
CA PHE A 146 -3.15 -4.28 16.32
C PHE A 146 -2.87 -3.10 15.39
N ILE A 147 -2.15 -3.35 14.29
CA ILE A 147 -1.76 -2.27 13.34
C ILE A 147 -2.81 -2.02 12.25
N GLY A 148 -3.94 -2.73 12.27
CA GLY A 148 -5.01 -2.55 11.26
C GLY A 148 -4.67 -3.06 9.86
N SER A 149 -3.62 -3.87 9.70
CA SER A 149 -3.26 -4.53 8.44
C SER A 149 -4.01 -5.83 8.28
N ILE A 150 -5.32 -5.74 8.05
CA ILE A 150 -6.20 -6.91 7.99
C ILE A 150 -5.88 -7.77 6.77
N ASN A 151 -5.69 -9.06 7.00
CA ASN A 151 -5.41 -10.07 5.99
C ASN A 151 -6.65 -10.93 5.71
N ASP A 152 -6.77 -11.44 4.49
CA ASP A 152 -7.80 -12.42 4.16
C ASP A 152 -7.46 -13.78 4.78
N VAL A 153 -8.10 -14.10 5.90
CA VAL A 153 -7.87 -15.34 6.65
C VAL A 153 -8.26 -16.58 5.87
N ASN A 154 -9.13 -16.48 4.85
CA ASN A 154 -9.52 -17.62 4.02
C ASN A 154 -8.37 -18.05 3.11
N SER A 155 -7.52 -17.11 2.72
CA SER A 155 -6.32 -17.37 1.91
C SER A 155 -5.12 -17.83 2.73
N ILE A 156 -5.15 -17.68 4.07
CA ILE A 156 -4.04 -18.01 4.96
C ILE A 156 -4.20 -19.42 5.52
N THR A 157 -3.21 -20.29 5.32
CA THR A 157 -3.14 -21.61 5.96
C THR A 157 -2.56 -21.50 7.37
N THR A 158 -2.93 -22.42 8.27
CA THR A 158 -2.35 -22.50 9.63
C THR A 158 -0.92 -23.01 9.60
N GLU A 159 -0.60 -23.90 8.68
CA GLU A 159 0.75 -24.43 8.45
C GLU A 159 1.45 -23.67 7.34
N GLU A 160 2.76 -23.62 7.39
CA GLU A 160 3.55 -23.00 6.35
C GLU A 160 3.54 -23.88 5.08
N PRO A 161 3.17 -23.34 3.91
CA PRO A 161 3.14 -24.13 2.68
C PRO A 161 4.53 -24.59 2.25
N ASP A 162 4.64 -25.78 1.66
CA ASP A 162 5.90 -26.33 1.20
C ASP A 162 6.39 -25.70 -0.11
N ASN A 163 5.45 -25.28 -0.99
CA ASN A 163 5.83 -24.73 -2.31
C ASN A 163 5.87 -23.21 -2.32
N ILE A 164 6.68 -22.64 -3.21
CA ILE A 164 6.96 -21.20 -3.29
C ILE A 164 5.70 -20.38 -3.60
N LEU A 165 4.85 -20.83 -4.53
CA LEU A 165 3.65 -20.10 -4.92
C LEU A 165 2.71 -19.92 -3.72
N ASP A 166 2.47 -21.00 -2.99
CA ASP A 166 1.59 -20.98 -1.83
C ASP A 166 2.24 -20.21 -0.65
N LYS A 167 3.56 -20.28 -0.47
CA LYS A 167 4.29 -19.40 0.47
C LYS A 167 4.02 -17.93 0.18
N VAL A 168 4.14 -17.51 -1.08
CA VAL A 168 3.89 -16.12 -1.49
C VAL A 168 2.41 -15.74 -1.34
N LYS A 169 1.47 -16.62 -1.72
CA LYS A 169 0.02 -16.38 -1.59
C LYS A 169 -0.42 -16.29 -0.13
N ASN A 170 0.16 -17.12 0.72
CA ASN A 170 -0.20 -17.24 2.14
C ASN A 170 0.60 -16.31 3.07
N LYS A 171 1.44 -15.44 2.54
CA LYS A 171 2.24 -14.52 3.36
C LYS A 171 1.34 -13.50 4.06
N ILE A 172 1.51 -13.40 5.39
CA ILE A 172 0.84 -12.38 6.19
C ILE A 172 1.45 -11.02 5.88
N LEU A 173 0.62 -10.08 5.45
CA LEU A 173 1.05 -8.74 5.10
C LEU A 173 0.92 -7.82 6.33
N LEU A 174 1.99 -7.13 6.65
CA LEU A 174 2.04 -6.07 7.66
C LEU A 174 2.44 -4.76 6.99
N PHE A 175 1.75 -3.68 7.31
CA PHE A 175 2.16 -2.35 6.87
C PHE A 175 3.54 -2.02 7.41
N ASP A 176 4.40 -1.42 6.61
CA ASP A 176 5.64 -0.84 7.12
C ASP A 176 5.39 0.48 7.87
N GLY A 177 6.43 1.03 8.49
CA GLY A 177 6.29 2.25 9.29
C GLY A 177 5.76 3.44 8.49
N GLN A 178 6.16 3.61 7.22
CA GLN A 178 5.68 4.69 6.36
C GLN A 178 4.24 4.48 5.91
N GLN A 179 3.86 3.25 5.61
CA GLN A 179 2.49 2.87 5.26
C GLN A 179 1.55 3.12 6.44
N THR A 180 1.94 2.67 7.65
CA THR A 180 1.17 2.87 8.88
C THR A 180 0.99 4.36 9.18
N ARG A 181 2.06 5.14 9.06
CA ARG A 181 2.03 6.59 9.20
C ARG A 181 1.08 7.25 8.22
N PHE A 182 1.19 6.89 6.93
CA PHE A 182 0.31 7.44 5.90
C PHE A 182 -1.17 7.19 6.19
N ILE A 183 -1.51 5.97 6.60
CA ILE A 183 -2.91 5.59 6.83
C ILE A 183 -3.49 6.30 8.05
N PHE A 184 -2.80 6.29 9.19
CA PHE A 184 -3.41 6.58 10.49
C PHE A 184 -3.07 7.96 11.05
N GLU A 185 -1.96 8.61 10.62
CA GLU A 185 -1.62 9.95 11.09
C GLU A 185 -2.34 11.06 10.34
N GLU A 186 -2.57 12.18 11.03
CA GLU A 186 -2.87 13.45 10.40
C GLU A 186 -1.62 13.97 9.70
N LEU A 187 -1.68 14.13 8.38
CA LEU A 187 -0.51 14.48 7.59
C LEU A 187 -0.42 15.97 7.36
N GLU A 188 0.64 16.57 7.85
CA GLU A 188 0.97 17.96 7.59
C GLU A 188 1.79 18.09 6.29
N ALA A 189 1.45 19.08 5.47
CA ALA A 189 2.21 19.46 4.28
C ALA A 189 2.05 20.95 4.03
N GLU A 190 3.01 21.55 3.35
CA GLU A 190 2.89 22.90 2.81
C GLU A 190 1.78 22.94 1.77
N GLY A 191 0.53 23.20 2.18
CA GLY A 191 -0.63 23.20 1.33
C GLY A 191 -1.52 21.96 1.50
N LYS A 192 -2.32 21.67 0.47
CA LYS A 192 -3.34 20.61 0.53
C LYS A 192 -2.86 19.28 -0.05
N ARG A 193 -1.84 19.27 -0.90
CA ARG A 193 -1.37 18.08 -1.62
C ARG A 193 -0.45 17.23 -0.76
N ILE A 194 -0.78 15.94 -0.65
CA ILE A 194 0.07 14.90 -0.08
C ILE A 194 0.43 13.94 -1.22
N THR A 195 1.69 13.84 -1.53
CA THR A 195 2.19 13.02 -2.64
C THR A 195 2.77 11.70 -2.16
N ILE A 196 2.37 10.63 -2.83
CA ILE A 196 2.86 9.27 -2.63
C ILE A 196 3.49 8.82 -3.95
N GLN A 197 4.75 8.50 -3.93
CA GLN A 197 5.44 7.93 -5.08
C GLN A 197 5.95 6.53 -4.79
N GLY A 198 5.98 5.70 -5.79
CA GLY A 198 6.50 4.34 -5.72
C GLY A 198 6.37 3.64 -7.04
N LEU A 199 7.10 2.55 -7.19
CA LEU A 199 7.04 1.70 -8.37
C LEU A 199 5.70 0.95 -8.48
N SER A 200 5.43 0.39 -9.65
CA SER A 200 4.31 -0.54 -9.79
C SER A 200 4.43 -1.68 -8.77
N GLY A 201 3.32 -2.08 -8.16
CA GLY A 201 3.30 -3.15 -7.15
C GLY A 201 3.73 -2.75 -5.74
N THR A 202 3.96 -1.46 -5.44
CA THR A 202 4.28 -0.98 -4.08
C THR A 202 3.06 -0.77 -3.18
N GLY A 203 1.84 -0.99 -3.69
CA GLY A 203 0.62 -0.89 -2.89
C GLY A 203 0.00 0.51 -2.82
N LYS A 204 0.34 1.44 -3.72
CA LYS A 204 -0.17 2.83 -3.74
C LYS A 204 -1.70 2.91 -3.66
N THR A 205 -2.39 2.21 -4.53
CA THR A 205 -3.87 2.19 -4.58
C THR A 205 -4.46 1.63 -3.29
N GLU A 206 -3.86 0.56 -2.73
CA GLU A 206 -4.28 0.00 -1.43
C GLU A 206 -4.15 1.03 -0.31
N LEU A 207 -3.03 1.73 -0.25
CA LEU A 207 -2.84 2.78 0.75
C LEU A 207 -3.85 3.92 0.62
N LEU A 208 -4.17 4.34 -0.61
CA LEU A 208 -5.23 5.31 -0.84
C LEU A 208 -6.59 4.80 -0.33
N MET A 209 -6.93 3.53 -0.56
CA MET A 209 -8.18 2.93 -0.08
C MET A 209 -8.22 2.82 1.45
N HIS A 210 -7.12 2.43 2.09
CA HIS A 210 -7.01 2.42 3.55
C HIS A 210 -7.15 3.82 4.15
N LYS A 211 -6.48 4.83 3.57
CA LYS A 211 -6.63 6.23 4.00
C LYS A 211 -8.04 6.76 3.79
N LEU A 212 -8.65 6.43 2.65
CA LEU A 212 -10.06 6.76 2.38
C LEU A 212 -10.97 6.16 3.45
N ARG A 213 -10.82 4.87 3.78
CA ARG A 213 -11.61 4.20 4.81
C ARG A 213 -11.43 4.88 6.18
N ASP A 214 -10.19 5.13 6.59
CA ASP A 214 -9.89 5.78 7.87
C ASP A 214 -10.58 7.15 7.97
N LEU A 215 -10.45 7.98 6.94
CA LEU A 215 -11.09 9.29 6.90
C LEU A 215 -12.61 9.20 6.76
N TYR A 216 -13.15 8.23 6.02
CA TYR A 216 -14.58 8.02 5.85
C TYR A 216 -15.28 7.69 7.17
N LEU A 217 -14.62 6.90 8.02
CA LEU A 217 -15.14 6.51 9.34
C LEU A 217 -14.97 7.61 10.40
N LYS A 218 -13.91 8.43 10.33
CA LYS A 218 -13.61 9.50 11.28
C LYS A 218 -14.42 10.79 11.05
N ASN A 219 -14.94 10.99 9.84
CA ASN A 219 -15.64 12.21 9.50
C ASN A 219 -17.17 12.00 9.50
N ASP A 220 -17.91 13.08 9.73
CA ASP A 220 -19.36 13.10 9.73
C ASP A 220 -19.95 12.80 8.34
N ASP A 221 -21.30 12.65 8.29
CA ASP A 221 -22.02 12.33 7.07
C ASP A 221 -22.04 13.46 6.03
N LYS A 222 -21.55 14.66 6.37
CA LYS A 222 -21.43 15.81 5.46
C LYS A 222 -20.12 15.78 4.66
N ALA A 223 -19.12 15.01 5.10
CA ALA A 223 -17.84 14.94 4.41
C ALA A 223 -17.98 14.25 3.05
N VAL A 224 -17.52 14.92 1.98
CA VAL A 224 -17.56 14.43 0.60
C VAL A 224 -16.16 14.02 0.16
N PHE A 225 -16.06 12.80 -0.34
CA PHE A 225 -14.82 12.18 -0.79
C PHE A 225 -14.83 12.00 -2.30
N GLY A 226 -13.82 12.51 -2.99
CA GLY A 226 -13.67 12.28 -4.41
C GLY A 226 -12.49 11.38 -4.71
N PHE A 227 -12.71 10.22 -5.33
CA PHE A 227 -11.66 9.34 -5.83
C PHE A 227 -11.63 9.37 -7.35
N THR A 228 -10.46 9.54 -7.96
CA THR A 228 -10.34 9.66 -9.42
C THR A 228 -9.07 9.05 -9.96
N CYS A 229 -9.13 8.58 -11.20
CA CYS A 229 -8.02 8.27 -12.08
C CYS A 229 -8.37 8.73 -13.51
N TYR A 230 -7.40 8.75 -14.41
CA TYR A 230 -7.61 9.29 -15.75
C TYR A 230 -8.58 8.44 -16.58
N ASN A 231 -8.38 7.15 -16.60
CA ASN A 231 -9.06 6.20 -17.49
C ASN A 231 -10.45 5.80 -16.97
N LYS A 232 -11.46 5.81 -17.86
CA LYS A 232 -12.85 5.44 -17.52
C LYS A 232 -13.01 3.97 -17.08
N ILE A 233 -12.30 3.04 -17.75
CA ILE A 233 -12.38 1.62 -17.43
C ILE A 233 -11.74 1.37 -16.06
N LEU A 234 -10.59 1.99 -15.82
CA LEU A 234 -9.90 1.90 -14.53
C LEU A 234 -10.75 2.50 -13.41
N ALA A 235 -11.40 3.67 -13.63
CA ALA A 235 -12.27 4.29 -12.64
C ALA A 235 -13.47 3.39 -12.27
N ARG A 236 -14.05 2.69 -13.24
CA ARG A 236 -15.13 1.72 -12.98
C ARG A 236 -14.63 0.54 -12.14
N LYS A 237 -13.52 -0.07 -12.54
CA LYS A 237 -12.89 -1.16 -11.75
C LYS A 237 -12.51 -0.70 -10.33
N LEU A 238 -12.00 0.52 -10.21
CA LEU A 238 -11.66 1.10 -8.93
C LEU A 238 -12.90 1.31 -8.04
N LYS A 239 -14.04 1.75 -8.61
CA LYS A 239 -15.31 1.88 -7.89
C LYS A 239 -15.78 0.52 -7.33
N GLU A 240 -15.69 -0.55 -8.11
CA GLU A 240 -16.00 -1.92 -7.69
C GLU A 240 -15.02 -2.37 -6.59
N ARG A 241 -13.73 -2.18 -6.79
CA ARG A 241 -12.68 -2.56 -5.84
C ARG A 241 -12.82 -1.83 -4.50
N ILE A 242 -13.20 -0.56 -4.48
CA ILE A 242 -13.47 0.18 -3.23
C ILE A 242 -14.67 -0.43 -2.50
N LYS A 243 -15.75 -0.83 -3.20
CA LYS A 243 -16.89 -1.51 -2.58
C LYS A 243 -16.46 -2.85 -1.96
N ASP A 244 -15.72 -3.65 -2.69
CA ASP A 244 -15.21 -4.94 -2.20
C ASP A 244 -14.27 -4.76 -1.01
N PHE A 245 -13.42 -3.73 -1.05
CA PHE A 245 -12.51 -3.39 0.04
C PHE A 245 -13.28 -2.97 1.31
N PHE A 246 -14.32 -2.13 1.21
CA PHE A 246 -15.15 -1.73 2.35
C PHE A 246 -15.90 -2.93 2.93
N ASN A 247 -16.41 -3.83 2.09
CA ASN A 247 -17.03 -5.08 2.52
C ASN A 247 -16.02 -6.00 3.23
N PHE A 248 -14.84 -6.16 2.67
CA PHE A 248 -13.74 -6.93 3.27
C PHE A 248 -13.32 -6.36 4.63
N MET A 249 -13.19 -5.04 4.72
CA MET A 249 -12.87 -4.33 5.96
C MET A 249 -14.07 -4.23 6.91
N LYS A 250 -15.19 -4.89 6.59
CA LYS A 250 -16.42 -4.95 7.41
C LYS A 250 -16.81 -3.58 7.97
N VAL A 251 -16.83 -2.61 7.09
CA VAL A 251 -17.31 -1.28 7.42
C VAL A 251 -18.82 -1.36 7.62
N ASP A 252 -19.30 -1.02 8.81
CA ASP A 252 -20.72 -1.17 9.19
C ASP A 252 -21.66 -0.25 8.40
N GLN A 253 -21.12 0.82 7.81
CA GLN A 253 -21.87 1.76 6.98
C GLN A 253 -21.78 1.37 5.50
N GLN A 254 -22.93 1.31 4.84
CA GLN A 254 -22.95 1.22 3.38
C GLN A 254 -22.32 2.48 2.76
N ILE A 255 -21.59 2.29 1.67
CA ILE A 255 -21.02 3.42 0.92
C ILE A 255 -22.18 4.28 0.38
N ASP A 256 -22.26 5.51 0.84
CA ASP A 256 -23.14 6.52 0.23
C ASP A 256 -22.47 7.08 -1.03
N GLU A 257 -23.07 6.81 -2.19
CA GLU A 257 -22.58 7.31 -3.49
C GLU A 257 -22.68 8.84 -3.64
N ASN A 258 -23.34 9.55 -2.72
CA ASN A 258 -23.29 11.01 -2.66
C ASN A 258 -22.09 11.51 -1.83
N ARG A 259 -21.67 10.73 -0.83
CA ARG A 259 -20.45 11.02 -0.05
C ARG A 259 -19.17 10.57 -0.73
N LEU A 260 -19.19 9.45 -1.46
CA LEU A 260 -18.01 8.91 -2.14
C LEU A 260 -18.22 8.86 -3.65
N LEU A 261 -17.58 9.79 -4.35
CA LEU A 261 -17.62 9.91 -5.79
C LEU A 261 -16.34 9.31 -6.40
N CYS A 262 -16.43 8.06 -6.89
CA CYS A 262 -15.35 7.41 -7.63
C CYS A 262 -15.64 7.49 -9.13
N ILE A 263 -14.98 8.42 -9.84
CA ILE A 263 -15.27 8.80 -11.23
C ILE A 263 -13.97 9.12 -11.99
N SER A 264 -13.99 8.91 -13.33
CA SER A 264 -12.85 9.24 -14.20
C SER A 264 -12.60 10.75 -14.29
N ALA A 265 -11.49 11.14 -14.89
CA ALA A 265 -11.06 12.54 -14.90
C ALA A 265 -11.98 13.48 -15.67
N TRP A 266 -12.29 13.23 -16.94
CA TRP A 266 -12.93 14.22 -17.81
C TRP A 266 -14.45 14.31 -17.65
N GLY A 267 -15.19 13.30 -18.12
CA GLY A 267 -16.65 13.28 -18.16
C GLY A 267 -17.24 13.54 -19.54
N SER A 268 -18.57 13.72 -19.58
CA SER A 268 -19.38 13.97 -20.79
C SER A 268 -20.54 14.92 -20.50
N TYR A 269 -21.17 15.46 -21.55
CA TYR A 269 -22.34 16.34 -21.40
C TYR A 269 -23.57 15.64 -20.81
N GLU A 270 -23.70 14.33 -21.05
CA GLU A 270 -24.91 13.57 -20.72
C GLU A 270 -25.17 13.43 -19.22
N ASN A 271 -24.11 13.40 -18.41
CA ASN A 271 -24.22 13.14 -16.98
C ASN A 271 -23.19 13.96 -16.19
N SER A 272 -23.65 14.74 -15.22
CA SER A 272 -22.81 15.56 -14.33
C SER A 272 -21.82 14.72 -13.50
N LYS A 273 -22.17 13.48 -13.16
CA LYS A 273 -21.30 12.53 -12.43
C LYS A 273 -20.48 11.61 -13.35
N SER A 274 -20.37 11.89 -14.66
CA SER A 274 -19.60 11.07 -15.61
C SER A 274 -18.08 11.25 -15.51
N GLY A 275 -17.60 12.31 -14.86
CA GLY A 275 -16.20 12.59 -14.65
C GLY A 275 -15.97 13.74 -13.69
N ARG A 276 -14.76 13.79 -13.10
CA ARG A 276 -14.36 14.76 -12.09
C ARG A 276 -14.48 16.20 -12.57
N TYR A 277 -13.90 16.49 -13.75
CA TYR A 277 -13.96 17.81 -14.34
C TYR A 277 -15.40 18.21 -14.67
N ARG A 278 -16.22 17.30 -15.24
CA ARG A 278 -17.64 17.57 -15.50
C ARG A 278 -18.40 17.87 -14.22
N TYR A 279 -18.18 17.09 -13.16
CA TYR A 279 -18.81 17.31 -11.86
C TYR A 279 -18.47 18.69 -11.27
N ILE A 280 -17.19 19.08 -11.34
CA ILE A 280 -16.72 20.39 -10.89
C ILE A 280 -17.40 21.52 -11.68
N CYS A 281 -17.50 21.40 -13.01
CA CYS A 281 -18.16 22.39 -13.85
C CYS A 281 -19.65 22.55 -13.47
N ASP A 282 -20.33 21.44 -13.20
CA ASP A 282 -21.73 21.45 -12.80
C ASP A 282 -21.92 22.08 -11.41
N TYR A 283 -21.11 21.65 -10.43
CA TYR A 283 -21.18 22.14 -9.05
C TYR A 283 -21.01 23.66 -8.95
N TYR A 284 -20.07 24.24 -9.70
CA TYR A 284 -19.79 25.68 -9.70
C TYR A 284 -20.53 26.46 -10.78
N ASN A 285 -21.42 25.83 -11.53
CA ASN A 285 -22.11 26.42 -12.66
C ASN A 285 -21.16 27.17 -13.60
N ILE A 286 -20.14 26.45 -14.12
CA ILE A 286 -19.17 26.93 -15.11
C ILE A 286 -19.25 26.10 -16.38
N SER A 287 -18.70 26.63 -17.48
CA SER A 287 -18.73 25.97 -18.79
C SER A 287 -17.90 24.66 -18.78
N PHE A 288 -18.54 23.58 -19.19
CA PHE A 288 -17.86 22.32 -19.49
C PHE A 288 -17.40 22.31 -20.96
N TYR A 289 -16.20 21.85 -21.22
CA TYR A 289 -15.65 21.71 -22.55
C TYR A 289 -15.27 20.24 -22.84
N SER A 290 -15.74 19.72 -23.98
CA SER A 290 -15.32 18.41 -24.47
C SER A 290 -13.94 18.47 -25.15
N LEU A 291 -13.34 17.29 -25.42
CA LEU A 291 -12.07 17.20 -26.14
C LEU A 291 -12.12 17.90 -27.50
N ARG A 292 -13.26 17.79 -28.21
CA ARG A 292 -13.44 18.39 -29.54
C ARG A 292 -13.43 19.91 -29.52
N GLU A 293 -13.87 20.52 -28.41
CA GLU A 293 -13.99 21.98 -28.28
C GLU A 293 -12.69 22.64 -27.78
N ILE A 294 -11.91 21.93 -26.95
CA ILE A 294 -10.75 22.54 -26.28
C ILE A 294 -9.41 21.87 -26.59
N GLY A 295 -9.43 20.72 -27.26
CA GLY A 295 -8.24 20.00 -27.74
C GLY A 295 -7.50 19.18 -26.68
N THR A 296 -7.34 19.68 -25.45
CA THR A 296 -6.61 18.96 -24.38
C THR A 296 -7.29 19.07 -23.03
N PHE A 297 -7.10 18.06 -22.19
CA PHE A 297 -7.59 18.07 -20.80
C PHE A 297 -6.92 19.16 -19.96
N ASP A 298 -5.64 19.41 -20.19
CA ASP A 298 -4.89 20.47 -19.51
C ASP A 298 -5.51 21.85 -19.76
N SER A 299 -5.88 22.14 -21.02
CA SER A 299 -6.55 23.39 -21.41
C SER A 299 -7.92 23.53 -20.76
N ALA A 300 -8.67 22.42 -20.65
CA ALA A 300 -9.97 22.40 -19.96
C ALA A 300 -9.83 22.76 -18.48
N CYS A 301 -8.85 22.13 -17.79
CA CYS A 301 -8.56 22.41 -16.39
C CYS A 301 -8.11 23.86 -16.15
N LYS A 302 -7.26 24.42 -17.02
CA LYS A 302 -6.81 25.82 -16.94
C LYS A 302 -7.98 26.79 -17.03
N LYS A 303 -8.89 26.60 -18.00
CA LYS A 303 -10.11 27.43 -18.12
C LYS A 303 -11.04 27.30 -16.91
N ALA A 304 -11.19 26.10 -16.37
CA ALA A 304 -11.98 25.91 -15.16
C ALA A 304 -11.39 26.68 -13.96
N ILE A 305 -10.06 26.62 -13.79
CA ILE A 305 -9.36 27.34 -12.71
C ILE A 305 -9.63 28.85 -12.79
N GLU A 306 -9.61 29.44 -13.99
CA GLU A 306 -9.90 30.86 -14.20
C GLU A 306 -11.30 31.25 -13.78
N GLN A 307 -12.29 30.37 -14.02
CA GLN A 307 -13.70 30.62 -13.72
C GLN A 307 -14.10 30.33 -12.27
N ILE A 308 -13.35 29.47 -11.57
CA ILE A 308 -13.74 28.96 -10.24
C ILE A 308 -13.25 29.86 -9.09
N LYS A 309 -12.20 30.64 -9.25
CA LYS A 309 -11.51 31.36 -8.14
C LYS A 309 -12.45 32.10 -7.19
N ASP A 310 -13.46 32.80 -7.72
CA ASP A 310 -14.41 33.57 -6.91
C ASP A 310 -15.62 32.71 -6.48
N LYS A 311 -15.94 31.64 -7.23
CA LYS A 311 -17.09 30.80 -6.97
C LYS A 311 -16.92 29.86 -5.77
N VAL A 312 -15.68 29.45 -5.45
CA VAL A 312 -15.43 28.64 -4.23
C VAL A 312 -15.86 29.40 -2.96
N LYS A 313 -15.73 30.73 -2.94
CA LYS A 313 -16.20 31.54 -1.79
C LYS A 313 -17.72 31.55 -1.67
N GLU A 314 -18.40 31.51 -2.80
CA GLU A 314 -19.86 31.54 -2.87
C GLU A 314 -20.49 30.17 -2.62
N TYR A 315 -20.00 29.13 -3.30
CA TYR A 315 -20.57 27.77 -3.28
C TYR A 315 -19.95 26.83 -2.24
N GLY A 316 -18.81 27.21 -1.64
CA GLY A 316 -18.03 26.34 -0.77
C GLY A 316 -17.19 25.32 -1.55
N TYR A 317 -16.61 24.37 -0.84
CA TYR A 317 -15.81 23.30 -1.43
C TYR A 317 -16.67 22.14 -1.94
N ALA A 318 -16.36 21.63 -3.13
CA ALA A 318 -17.08 20.49 -3.71
C ALA A 318 -16.69 19.15 -3.04
N PHE A 319 -15.52 19.09 -2.41
CA PHE A 319 -15.00 17.90 -1.75
C PHE A 319 -14.33 18.27 -0.43
N THR A 320 -14.49 17.41 0.58
CA THR A 320 -13.71 17.50 1.82
C THR A 320 -12.31 16.94 1.62
N TYR A 321 -12.22 15.78 0.96
CA TYR A 321 -10.98 15.11 0.61
C TYR A 321 -10.99 14.65 -0.85
N THR A 322 -9.82 14.68 -1.47
CA THR A 322 -9.62 14.18 -2.83
C THR A 322 -8.53 13.13 -2.87
N PHE A 323 -8.77 12.05 -3.61
CA PHE A 323 -7.83 10.97 -3.89
C PHE A 323 -7.62 10.88 -5.39
N ILE A 324 -6.36 10.91 -5.83
CA ILE A 324 -5.97 10.82 -7.23
C ILE A 324 -4.99 9.65 -7.36
N ASP A 325 -5.39 8.63 -8.10
CA ASP A 325 -4.54 7.49 -8.43
C ASP A 325 -3.98 7.61 -9.84
N GLU A 326 -2.87 6.94 -10.13
CA GLU A 326 -2.13 7.01 -11.41
C GLU A 326 -1.82 8.46 -11.83
N SER A 327 -1.21 9.22 -10.93
CA SER A 327 -1.01 10.66 -11.11
C SER A 327 -0.11 11.03 -12.29
N GLN A 328 0.70 10.11 -12.80
CA GLN A 328 1.54 10.31 -13.99
C GLN A 328 0.71 10.60 -15.25
N ASP A 329 -0.56 10.23 -15.29
CA ASP A 329 -1.45 10.51 -16.42
C ASP A 329 -1.97 11.96 -16.45
N PHE A 330 -1.66 12.77 -15.42
CA PHE A 330 -2.20 14.11 -15.26
C PHE A 330 -1.14 15.19 -15.37
N LYS A 331 -1.56 16.37 -15.87
CA LYS A 331 -0.77 17.59 -15.83
C LYS A 331 -1.06 18.42 -14.58
N GLU A 332 -0.17 19.33 -14.23
CA GLU A 332 -0.22 20.17 -13.04
C GLU A 332 -1.53 20.97 -12.88
N SER A 333 -2.16 21.37 -14.00
CA SER A 333 -3.43 22.09 -13.98
C SER A 333 -4.56 21.30 -13.33
N PHE A 334 -4.59 19.97 -13.51
CA PHE A 334 -5.60 19.13 -12.86
C PHE A 334 -5.41 19.04 -11.35
N PHE A 335 -4.18 18.91 -10.89
CA PHE A 335 -3.88 18.91 -9.44
C PHE A 335 -4.29 20.24 -8.82
N LYS A 336 -3.94 21.38 -9.44
CA LYS A 336 -4.35 22.71 -8.98
C LYS A 336 -5.85 22.87 -8.94
N LEU A 337 -6.57 22.38 -9.96
CA LEU A 337 -8.02 22.39 -9.99
C LEU A 337 -8.60 21.60 -8.80
N CYS A 338 -8.09 20.39 -8.56
CA CYS A 338 -8.52 19.56 -7.44
C CYS A 338 -8.23 20.22 -6.08
N GLU A 339 -7.07 20.85 -5.90
CA GLU A 339 -6.72 21.55 -4.66
C GLU A 339 -7.62 22.75 -4.37
N ILE A 340 -8.02 23.49 -5.40
CA ILE A 340 -8.93 24.66 -5.26
C ILE A 340 -10.30 24.21 -4.74
N VAL A 341 -10.83 23.10 -5.25
CA VAL A 341 -12.19 22.62 -4.95
C VAL A 341 -12.25 21.65 -3.76
N THR A 342 -11.10 21.34 -3.14
CA THR A 342 -11.00 20.47 -1.98
C THR A 342 -10.76 21.29 -0.71
N GLU A 343 -11.51 21.01 0.35
CA GLU A 343 -11.41 21.71 1.63
C GLU A 343 -10.12 21.39 2.39
N LYS A 344 -9.89 20.10 2.68
CA LYS A 344 -8.82 19.66 3.57
C LYS A 344 -7.57 19.18 2.79
N LYS A 345 -7.53 17.96 2.30
CA LYS A 345 -6.33 17.39 1.68
C LYS A 345 -6.61 16.67 0.37
N CYS A 346 -5.62 16.71 -0.54
CA CYS A 346 -5.55 15.96 -1.78
C CYS A 346 -4.44 14.92 -1.68
N PHE A 347 -4.79 13.64 -1.66
CA PHE A 347 -3.86 12.52 -1.67
C PHE A 347 -3.61 12.10 -3.12
N VAL A 348 -2.35 12.18 -3.56
CA VAL A 348 -1.97 11.99 -4.96
C VAL A 348 -0.94 10.88 -5.05
N ALA A 349 -1.31 9.76 -5.66
CA ALA A 349 -0.44 8.61 -5.83
C ALA A 349 -0.01 8.41 -7.29
N GLY A 350 1.28 8.17 -7.52
CA GLY A 350 1.82 7.98 -8.85
C GLY A 350 3.04 7.06 -8.91
N ASP A 351 3.31 6.59 -10.12
CA ASP A 351 4.48 5.78 -10.40
C ASP A 351 5.67 6.66 -10.74
N ILE A 352 6.72 6.59 -9.92
CA ILE A 352 7.93 7.37 -10.12
C ILE A 352 8.63 7.00 -11.43
N PHE A 353 8.65 5.71 -11.78
CA PHE A 353 9.34 5.23 -12.96
C PHE A 353 8.65 5.71 -14.26
N GLN A 354 7.32 5.69 -14.30
CA GLN A 354 6.55 6.19 -15.43
C GLN A 354 6.65 7.71 -15.58
N SER A 355 6.76 8.46 -14.47
CA SER A 355 6.91 9.91 -14.50
C SER A 355 8.31 10.39 -14.98
N ILE A 356 9.32 9.54 -14.88
CA ILE A 356 10.69 9.84 -15.34
C ILE A 356 10.77 9.88 -16.86
N PHE A 357 9.94 9.12 -17.58
CA PHE A 357 9.88 9.10 -19.04
C PHE A 357 9.21 10.35 -19.64
N GLU A 358 8.60 11.23 -18.84
CA GLU A 358 8.15 12.54 -19.33
C GLU A 358 9.31 13.54 -19.31
N GLU A 359 9.68 14.07 -20.49
CA GLU A 359 10.72 15.10 -20.64
C GLU A 359 10.54 16.26 -19.65
N LYS A 360 11.62 16.63 -18.95
CA LYS A 360 11.78 17.88 -18.19
C LYS A 360 11.23 17.97 -16.75
N LYS A 361 11.34 16.97 -15.92
CA LYS A 361 11.26 17.20 -14.46
C LYS A 361 12.64 17.18 -13.77
N GLN A 362 13.55 18.07 -14.17
CA GLN A 362 14.84 18.28 -13.49
C GLN A 362 14.71 18.89 -12.07
N ASN A 363 13.50 19.31 -11.66
CA ASN A 363 13.22 19.87 -10.33
C ASN A 363 11.96 19.24 -9.74
N ALA A 364 11.88 17.90 -9.68
CA ALA A 364 10.78 17.24 -9.00
C ALA A 364 10.85 17.52 -7.50
N ILE A 365 9.80 18.09 -6.92
CA ILE A 365 9.66 18.22 -5.46
C ILE A 365 9.66 16.81 -4.87
N PRO A 366 10.49 16.54 -3.85
CA PRO A 366 10.49 15.23 -3.21
C PRO A 366 9.07 14.86 -2.74
N PRO A 367 8.62 13.61 -2.92
CA PRO A 367 7.31 13.18 -2.45
C PRO A 367 7.24 13.21 -0.92
N ASN A 368 6.04 13.42 -0.38
CA ASN A 368 5.82 13.33 1.06
C ASN A 368 6.03 11.88 1.56
N PHE A 369 5.67 10.91 0.73
CA PHE A 369 5.85 9.48 0.99
C PHE A 369 6.47 8.78 -0.20
N LEU A 370 7.55 8.06 0.06
CA LEU A 370 8.23 7.24 -0.93
C LEU A 370 8.08 5.76 -0.58
N LEU A 371 7.35 5.02 -1.41
CA LEU A 371 7.19 3.58 -1.28
C LEU A 371 8.29 2.87 -2.07
N SER A 372 9.39 2.56 -1.41
CA SER A 372 10.55 1.90 -2.02
C SER A 372 10.40 0.39 -2.15
N LYS A 373 9.47 -0.23 -1.41
CA LYS A 373 9.30 -1.70 -1.38
C LYS A 373 8.19 -2.14 -2.33
N CYS A 374 8.51 -3.04 -3.26
CA CYS A 374 7.54 -3.65 -4.18
C CYS A 374 7.05 -4.99 -3.60
N TYR A 375 5.77 -5.16 -3.37
CA TYR A 375 5.17 -6.36 -2.77
C TYR A 375 4.57 -7.34 -3.78
N ARG A 376 4.59 -7.00 -5.07
CA ARG A 376 3.97 -7.80 -6.13
C ARG A 376 4.96 -8.70 -6.85
N THR A 377 6.19 -8.22 -7.06
CA THR A 377 7.16 -8.83 -7.95
C THR A 377 8.47 -9.06 -7.20
N ASP A 378 9.11 -10.21 -7.40
CA ASP A 378 10.41 -10.50 -6.82
C ASP A 378 11.51 -9.56 -7.36
N PRO A 379 12.63 -9.38 -6.65
CA PRO A 379 13.67 -8.43 -7.03
C PRO A 379 14.29 -8.70 -8.42
N LYS A 380 14.54 -9.96 -8.80
CA LYS A 380 15.15 -10.30 -10.10
C LYS A 380 14.25 -9.91 -11.27
N THR A 381 12.97 -10.32 -11.22
CA THR A 381 11.98 -9.98 -12.23
C THR A 381 11.75 -8.47 -12.33
N LEU A 382 11.70 -7.77 -11.19
CA LEU A 382 11.53 -6.32 -11.16
C LEU A 382 12.74 -5.60 -11.77
N MET A 383 13.97 -6.00 -11.41
CA MET A 383 15.21 -5.42 -11.95
C MET A 383 15.33 -5.64 -13.46
N PHE A 384 14.96 -6.84 -13.93
CA PHE A 384 14.94 -7.15 -15.36
C PHE A 384 13.90 -6.29 -16.11
N ALA A 385 12.69 -6.18 -15.58
CA ALA A 385 11.65 -5.36 -16.21
C ALA A 385 12.05 -3.88 -16.32
N GLN A 386 12.71 -3.34 -15.30
CA GLN A 386 13.23 -1.98 -15.32
C GLN A 386 14.40 -1.83 -16.30
N ALA A 387 15.32 -2.80 -16.34
CA ALA A 387 16.43 -2.81 -17.29
C ALA A 387 15.92 -2.84 -18.74
N LEU A 388 14.87 -3.65 -19.01
CA LEU A 388 14.22 -3.70 -20.32
C LEU A 388 13.57 -2.36 -20.67
N GLY A 389 12.80 -1.78 -19.75
CA GLY A 389 12.12 -0.48 -19.95
C GLY A 389 13.07 0.70 -20.16
N MET A 390 14.28 0.65 -19.61
CA MET A 390 15.34 1.65 -19.79
C MET A 390 16.17 1.43 -21.05
N GLY A 391 15.95 0.35 -21.79
CA GLY A 391 16.75 0.00 -22.95
C GLY A 391 18.18 -0.40 -22.61
N LEU A 392 18.44 -0.98 -21.42
CA LEU A 392 19.80 -1.39 -21.04
C LEU A 392 20.36 -2.51 -21.92
N PHE A 393 19.50 -3.22 -22.64
CA PHE A 393 19.87 -4.28 -23.59
C PHE A 393 20.00 -3.76 -25.04
N GLU A 394 19.71 -2.47 -25.26
CA GLU A 394 19.84 -1.81 -26.55
C GLU A 394 21.23 -1.18 -26.70
N ASN A 395 21.64 -0.90 -27.97
CA ASN A 395 22.88 -0.20 -28.24
C ASN A 395 22.88 1.20 -27.64
N ASP A 396 21.77 1.91 -27.79
CA ASP A 396 21.54 3.23 -27.21
C ASP A 396 20.59 3.10 -26.03
N LYS A 397 21.07 3.47 -24.82
CA LYS A 397 20.26 3.48 -23.61
C LYS A 397 19.21 4.60 -23.71
N LEU A 398 17.96 4.25 -23.53
CA LEU A 398 16.85 5.20 -23.64
C LEU A 398 16.87 6.21 -22.50
N TRP A 399 17.05 5.75 -21.27
CA TRP A 399 17.04 6.58 -20.07
C TRP A 399 18.01 6.03 -19.04
N TRP A 400 18.73 6.94 -18.36
CA TRP A 400 19.56 6.60 -17.23
C TRP A 400 19.23 7.51 -16.05
N LEU A 401 18.94 6.93 -14.90
CA LEU A 401 18.61 7.65 -13.68
C LEU A 401 19.89 8.13 -13.00
N ASP A 402 19.82 9.26 -12.32
CA ASP A 402 20.86 9.69 -11.40
C ASP A 402 20.81 8.85 -10.09
N GLU A 403 21.79 9.05 -9.21
CA GLU A 403 21.91 8.27 -7.97
C GLU A 403 20.69 8.43 -7.06
N ASP A 404 20.17 9.66 -6.94
CA ASP A 404 19.02 9.94 -6.09
C ASP A 404 17.74 9.35 -6.65
N GLN A 405 17.55 9.40 -7.95
CA GLN A 405 16.42 8.78 -8.63
C GLN A 405 16.44 7.25 -8.48
N TRP A 406 17.62 6.62 -8.59
CA TRP A 406 17.78 5.19 -8.32
C TRP A 406 17.43 4.83 -6.88
N LYS A 407 17.90 5.60 -5.89
CA LYS A 407 17.54 5.44 -4.48
C LYS A 407 16.03 5.60 -4.25
N GLN A 408 15.42 6.57 -4.91
CA GLN A 408 13.97 6.77 -4.89
C GLN A 408 13.18 5.60 -5.49
N CYS A 409 13.76 4.87 -6.44
CA CYS A 409 13.21 3.62 -6.94
C CYS A 409 13.44 2.42 -5.99
N GLY A 410 14.10 2.62 -4.84
CA GLY A 410 14.38 1.58 -3.85
C GLY A 410 15.62 0.73 -4.15
N TYR A 411 16.57 1.27 -4.92
CA TYR A 411 17.85 0.62 -5.18
C TYR A 411 18.93 1.12 -4.22
N ASN A 412 19.81 0.20 -3.81
CA ASN A 412 21.11 0.55 -3.25
C ASN A 412 22.06 0.80 -4.42
N VAL A 413 22.72 1.94 -4.42
CA VAL A 413 23.57 2.39 -5.51
C VAL A 413 25.00 2.46 -5.02
N CYS A 414 25.91 1.77 -5.70
CA CYS A 414 27.35 1.89 -5.52
C CYS A 414 27.98 2.35 -6.84
N ILE A 415 28.70 3.46 -6.80
CA ILE A 415 29.31 4.07 -7.99
C ILE A 415 30.84 3.98 -7.86
N ASN A 416 31.48 3.30 -8.81
CA ASN A 416 32.93 3.20 -8.93
C ASN A 416 33.35 3.76 -10.30
N GLY A 417 33.76 5.04 -10.34
CA GLY A 417 34.03 5.72 -11.58
C GLY A 417 32.76 5.80 -12.47
N ASN A 418 32.80 5.20 -13.65
CA ASN A 418 31.66 5.14 -14.58
C ASN A 418 30.80 3.86 -14.42
N GLN A 419 31.13 3.02 -13.44
CA GLN A 419 30.42 1.77 -13.23
C GLN A 419 29.42 1.92 -12.07
N TYR A 420 28.15 1.63 -12.36
CA TYR A 420 27.06 1.57 -11.39
C TYR A 420 26.83 0.12 -11.00
N THR A 421 26.81 -0.15 -9.70
CA THR A 421 26.31 -1.41 -9.16
C THR A 421 24.98 -1.13 -8.46
N LEU A 422 23.90 -1.68 -9.01
CA LEU A 422 22.54 -1.51 -8.50
C LEU A 422 22.11 -2.80 -7.83
N THR A 423 21.78 -2.73 -6.55
CA THR A 423 21.25 -3.85 -5.80
C THR A 423 19.93 -3.47 -5.16
N ARG A 424 19.10 -4.46 -4.90
CA ARG A 424 17.80 -4.25 -4.26
C ARG A 424 17.64 -5.28 -3.15
N GLU A 425 17.20 -4.82 -1.99
CA GLU A 425 16.92 -5.73 -0.89
C GLU A 425 15.72 -6.62 -1.24
N PRO A 426 15.77 -7.91 -0.87
CA PRO A 426 14.59 -8.77 -0.97
C PRO A 426 13.47 -8.18 -0.12
N LEU A 427 12.27 -8.26 -0.64
CA LEU A 427 11.10 -7.78 0.06
C LEU A 427 10.67 -8.81 1.09
N ARG A 428 10.08 -8.36 2.19
CA ARG A 428 9.58 -9.24 3.26
C ARG A 428 8.70 -10.39 2.75
N ARG A 429 7.96 -10.17 1.65
CA ARG A 429 7.15 -11.20 1.01
C ARG A 429 7.96 -12.33 0.38
N PHE A 430 9.22 -12.06 0.03
CA PHE A 430 10.12 -12.97 -0.68
C PHE A 430 11.36 -13.35 0.14
N GLU A 431 11.41 -12.98 1.43
CA GLU A 431 12.53 -13.32 2.33
C GLU A 431 12.73 -14.84 2.46
N ASP A 432 11.62 -15.59 2.37
CA ASP A 432 11.64 -17.05 2.51
C ASP A 432 11.79 -17.76 1.15
N VAL A 433 11.92 -17.02 0.06
CA VAL A 433 12.19 -17.58 -1.26
C VAL A 433 13.69 -17.72 -1.43
N ASP A 434 14.15 -18.91 -1.82
CA ASP A 434 15.55 -19.19 -2.10
C ASP A 434 16.12 -18.11 -3.05
N PRO A 435 17.20 -17.40 -2.68
CA PRO A 435 17.84 -16.40 -3.54
C PRO A 435 18.29 -16.96 -4.89
N ASP A 436 18.56 -18.28 -4.95
CA ASP A 436 18.96 -18.98 -6.17
C ASP A 436 17.78 -19.43 -7.02
N PHE A 437 16.53 -19.27 -6.53
CA PHE A 437 15.33 -19.58 -7.31
C PHE A 437 15.31 -18.78 -8.61
N ASP A 438 15.16 -19.51 -9.72
CA ASP A 438 15.15 -18.93 -11.07
C ASP A 438 13.77 -18.39 -11.42
N SER A 439 13.45 -17.19 -10.94
CA SER A 439 12.16 -16.52 -11.15
C SER A 439 11.98 -15.94 -12.56
N LEU A 440 13.05 -15.86 -13.34
CA LEU A 440 13.05 -15.31 -14.70
C LEU A 440 13.71 -16.30 -15.66
N LYS A 441 12.99 -16.73 -16.68
CA LYS A 441 13.53 -17.59 -17.75
C LYS A 441 13.32 -16.93 -19.10
N ILE A 442 14.38 -16.89 -19.93
CA ILE A 442 14.32 -16.43 -21.31
C ILE A 442 14.36 -17.67 -22.20
N ILE A 443 13.32 -17.88 -22.98
CA ILE A 443 13.15 -19.08 -23.82
C ILE A 443 12.95 -18.65 -25.26
N GLY A 444 13.84 -19.15 -26.14
CA GLY A 444 13.66 -19.01 -27.59
C GLY A 444 12.56 -19.93 -28.08
N ILE A 445 11.60 -19.40 -28.82
CA ILE A 445 10.49 -20.15 -29.43
C ILE A 445 10.67 -20.20 -30.96
N LYS A 446 10.23 -21.31 -31.56
CA LYS A 446 10.24 -21.49 -33.03
C LYS A 446 8.80 -21.45 -33.60
N ASN A 447 7.88 -22.09 -32.90
CA ASN A 447 6.47 -22.17 -33.29
C ASN A 447 5.62 -21.64 -32.17
N LEU A 448 5.07 -20.42 -32.33
CA LEU A 448 4.44 -19.65 -31.26
C LEU A 448 3.44 -20.47 -30.42
N MET A 449 2.39 -21.01 -31.04
CA MET A 449 1.33 -21.69 -30.29
C MET A 449 1.75 -23.04 -29.68
N PRO A 450 2.37 -23.97 -30.41
CA PRO A 450 2.84 -25.23 -29.82
C PRO A 450 3.84 -25.04 -28.69
N ASP A 451 4.76 -24.07 -28.82
CA ASP A 451 5.79 -23.82 -27.82
C ASP A 451 5.21 -23.20 -26.55
N ILE A 452 4.22 -22.26 -26.67
CA ILE A 452 3.48 -21.70 -25.52
C ILE A 452 2.72 -22.82 -24.79
N VAL A 453 2.01 -23.68 -25.50
CA VAL A 453 1.26 -24.80 -24.90
C VAL A 453 2.19 -25.77 -24.19
N ALA A 454 3.33 -26.11 -24.80
CA ALA A 454 4.34 -26.94 -24.18
C ALA A 454 4.91 -26.31 -22.89
N LEU A 455 5.10 -24.98 -22.90
CA LEU A 455 5.56 -24.25 -21.71
C LEU A 455 4.51 -24.27 -20.60
N ILE A 456 3.23 -24.04 -20.92
CA ILE A 456 2.13 -24.09 -19.93
C ILE A 456 2.05 -25.50 -19.31
N ASN A 457 2.10 -26.53 -20.13
CA ASN A 457 2.09 -27.91 -19.63
C ASN A 457 3.29 -28.20 -18.72
N LYS A 458 4.47 -27.70 -19.09
CA LYS A 458 5.67 -27.81 -18.24
C LYS A 458 5.49 -27.10 -16.90
N ILE A 459 4.85 -25.92 -16.86
CA ILE A 459 4.55 -25.21 -15.62
C ILE A 459 3.64 -26.05 -14.72
N TYR A 460 2.57 -26.64 -15.29
CA TYR A 460 1.65 -27.52 -14.52
C TYR A 460 2.36 -28.81 -14.03
N ASP A 461 3.33 -29.29 -14.77
CA ASP A 461 4.11 -30.47 -14.37
C ASP A 461 5.11 -30.17 -13.25
N GLU A 462 5.78 -29.05 -13.33
CA GLU A 462 6.76 -28.61 -12.31
C GLU A 462 6.08 -28.08 -11.04
N PHE A 463 4.94 -27.39 -11.17
CA PHE A 463 4.24 -26.71 -10.07
C PHE A 463 2.79 -27.20 -9.94
N LYS A 464 2.58 -28.27 -9.20
CA LYS A 464 1.28 -28.97 -9.10
C LYS A 464 0.14 -28.14 -8.49
N THR A 465 0.44 -27.05 -7.79
CA THR A 465 -0.56 -26.17 -7.15
C THR A 465 -0.96 -24.97 -8.00
N VAL A 466 -0.29 -24.77 -9.16
CA VAL A 466 -0.62 -23.70 -10.11
C VAL A 466 -1.96 -23.98 -10.76
N LYS A 467 -2.82 -22.97 -10.81
CA LYS A 467 -4.12 -22.97 -11.48
C LYS A 467 -4.08 -22.11 -12.73
N ALA A 468 -5.07 -22.23 -13.60
CA ALA A 468 -5.17 -21.39 -14.81
C ALA A 468 -5.19 -19.88 -14.48
N GLU A 469 -5.85 -19.50 -13.40
CA GLU A 469 -5.91 -18.11 -12.88
C GLU A 469 -4.56 -17.54 -12.43
N ASP A 470 -3.55 -18.40 -12.22
CA ASP A 470 -2.19 -17.98 -11.85
C ASP A 470 -1.30 -17.69 -13.07
N ILE A 471 -1.78 -18.00 -14.28
CA ILE A 471 -1.02 -17.86 -15.52
C ILE A 471 -1.57 -16.69 -16.32
N ALA A 472 -0.73 -15.72 -16.65
CA ALA A 472 -1.07 -14.64 -17.58
C ALA A 472 -0.16 -14.69 -18.81
N ILE A 473 -0.74 -14.54 -19.99
CA ILE A 473 -0.01 -14.47 -21.26
C ILE A 473 -0.12 -13.04 -21.80
N ILE A 474 1.00 -12.38 -21.99
CA ILE A 474 1.07 -11.00 -22.49
C ILE A 474 1.74 -11.01 -23.87
N PHE A 475 0.98 -10.63 -24.88
CA PHE A 475 1.51 -10.44 -26.24
C PHE A 475 1.86 -8.97 -26.47
N LEU A 476 3.09 -8.69 -26.89
CA LEU A 476 3.54 -7.36 -27.26
C LEU A 476 3.30 -7.15 -28.76
N ASP A 477 2.02 -7.13 -29.16
CA ASP A 477 1.62 -7.04 -30.58
C ASP A 477 0.36 -6.17 -30.73
N ASN A 478 -0.07 -5.95 -31.97
CA ASN A 478 -1.30 -5.24 -32.30
C ASN A 478 -2.53 -5.95 -31.70
N GLU A 479 -3.48 -5.17 -31.17
CA GLU A 479 -4.72 -5.68 -30.56
C GLU A 479 -5.43 -6.75 -31.43
N LYS A 480 -5.45 -6.54 -32.74
CA LYS A 480 -6.05 -7.48 -33.70
C LYS A 480 -5.39 -8.88 -33.67
N TYR A 481 -4.07 -8.94 -33.57
CA TYR A 481 -3.32 -10.20 -33.53
C TYR A 481 -3.45 -10.89 -32.16
N VAL A 482 -3.54 -10.13 -31.10
CA VAL A 482 -3.72 -10.67 -29.74
C VAL A 482 -5.00 -11.50 -29.64
N TYR A 483 -6.12 -11.03 -30.19
CA TYR A 483 -7.36 -11.82 -30.24
C TYR A 483 -7.21 -13.12 -31.06
N GLN A 484 -6.49 -13.07 -32.19
CA GLN A 484 -6.23 -14.28 -32.98
C GLN A 484 -5.37 -15.30 -32.22
N TYR A 485 -4.39 -14.82 -31.44
CA TYR A 485 -3.56 -15.68 -30.58
C TYR A 485 -4.37 -16.30 -29.44
N ALA A 486 -5.25 -15.53 -28.80
CA ALA A 486 -6.13 -16.02 -27.75
C ALA A 486 -7.04 -17.14 -28.28
N GLU A 487 -7.74 -16.92 -29.40
CA GLU A 487 -8.57 -17.95 -30.02
C GLU A 487 -7.79 -19.23 -30.43
N ALA A 488 -6.56 -19.07 -30.93
CA ALA A 488 -5.70 -20.19 -31.28
C ALA A 488 -5.27 -20.99 -30.05
N LEU A 489 -4.96 -20.31 -28.93
CA LEU A 489 -4.63 -20.95 -27.66
C LEU A 489 -5.84 -21.67 -27.06
N GLU A 490 -7.02 -21.05 -27.03
CA GLU A 490 -8.26 -21.68 -26.55
C GLU A 490 -8.55 -22.98 -27.29
N ARG A 491 -8.43 -22.98 -28.62
CA ARG A 491 -8.62 -24.19 -29.45
C ARG A 491 -7.60 -25.28 -29.15
N THR A 492 -6.37 -24.90 -28.81
CA THR A 492 -5.28 -25.86 -28.63
C THR A 492 -5.26 -26.43 -27.21
N ILE A 493 -5.59 -25.62 -26.20
CA ILE A 493 -5.61 -26.03 -24.78
C ILE A 493 -6.96 -26.67 -24.42
N GLY A 494 -8.03 -26.34 -25.16
CA GLY A 494 -9.39 -26.85 -24.90
C GLY A 494 -10.05 -26.22 -23.65
N VAL A 495 -9.55 -25.07 -23.19
CA VAL A 495 -10.06 -24.31 -22.05
C VAL A 495 -10.36 -22.90 -22.55
N SER A 496 -11.51 -22.35 -22.15
CA SER A 496 -11.82 -20.93 -22.38
C SER A 496 -10.88 -20.08 -21.54
N LEU A 497 -10.18 -19.15 -22.17
CA LEU A 497 -9.23 -18.22 -21.54
C LEU A 497 -9.94 -16.95 -21.08
#